data_e6e916bcd8be58a647fc67b0e2873fb1
#
_entry.id   e6e916bcd8be58a647fc67b0e2873fb1
#
_cell.length_a   1.000
_cell.length_b   1.000
_cell.length_c   1.000
_cell.angle_alpha   90.00
_cell.angle_beta   90.00
_cell.angle_gamma   90.00
#
_symmetry.space_group_name_H-M   'P 1'
#
loop_
_entity.id
_entity.type
_entity.pdbx_description
1 polymer ?
#
loop_
_entity_poly.entity_id
_entity_poly.type
_entity_poly.pdbx_seq_one_letter_code
_entity_poly.pdbx_strand_id
1 'polypeptide(L)'
;LTRIKETHIIATCSNGNVALIVDMAKHSGLPWDVVLGAEVTRHYKPQPDAYLESARMLGLTPGECCMVAAHNGDLVAAGGLGLATAFVLRPTEYGPEQDFDLTAENDYTFVARNFIDLAQQLAAVHPG
;
A
#
# COMPACT_ATOMS: atom_id res chain seq x y z
N LEU A 1 -10.18 3.15 4.68
CA LEU A 1 -8.91 3.65 5.27
C LEU A 1 -9.09 4.17 6.70
N THR A 2 -10.17 4.90 6.98
CA THR A 2 -10.41 5.44 8.33
C THR A 2 -10.40 4.36 9.41
N ARG A 3 -11.02 3.22 9.12
CA ARG A 3 -11.05 2.10 10.05
C ARG A 3 -9.68 1.47 10.29
N ILE A 4 -8.88 1.36 9.23
CA ILE A 4 -7.50 0.84 9.34
C ILE A 4 -6.63 1.80 10.14
N LYS A 5 -6.80 3.10 9.95
CA LYS A 5 -6.07 4.14 10.67
C LYS A 5 -6.23 4.05 12.19
N GLU A 6 -7.35 3.54 12.68
CA GLU A 6 -7.59 3.41 14.13
C GLU A 6 -6.58 2.50 14.82
N THR A 7 -6.01 1.54 14.11
CA THR A 7 -5.10 0.53 14.67
C THR A 7 -3.73 0.50 14.00
N HIS A 8 -3.57 1.16 12.85
CA HIS A 8 -2.34 1.16 12.06
C HIS A 8 -2.00 2.56 11.60
N ILE A 9 -0.70 2.83 11.44
CA ILE A 9 -0.23 4.01 10.74
C ILE A 9 -0.45 3.76 9.25
N ILE A 10 -1.16 4.66 8.58
CA ILE A 10 -1.35 4.58 7.13
C ILE A 10 -0.53 5.66 6.43
N ALA A 11 0.23 5.23 5.44
CA ALA A 11 1.14 6.08 4.70
C ALA A 11 1.06 5.76 3.20
N THR A 12 1.37 6.74 2.37
CA THR A 12 1.52 6.50 0.94
C THR A 12 2.91 5.96 0.63
N CYS A 13 3.00 5.14 -0.42
CA CYS A 13 4.27 4.73 -1.03
C CYS A 13 4.09 4.84 -2.54
N SER A 14 4.39 6.00 -3.10
CA SER A 14 4.03 6.35 -4.46
C SER A 14 5.20 6.95 -5.22
N ASN A 15 5.21 6.78 -6.54
CA ASN A 15 6.14 7.49 -7.42
C ASN A 15 5.68 8.94 -7.70
N GLY A 16 4.46 9.31 -7.30
CA GLY A 16 3.95 10.66 -7.42
C GLY A 16 4.66 11.65 -6.49
N ASN A 17 4.61 12.93 -6.82
CA ASN A 17 5.19 13.94 -5.95
C ASN A 17 4.26 14.24 -4.75
N VAL A 18 4.84 14.80 -3.69
CA VAL A 18 4.12 15.06 -2.43
C VAL A 18 2.93 16.00 -2.65
N ALA A 19 3.11 17.07 -3.41
CA ALA A 19 2.03 18.03 -3.65
C ALA A 19 0.82 17.37 -4.33
N LEU A 20 1.06 16.53 -5.32
CA LEU A 20 0.00 15.81 -6.02
C LEU A 20 -0.73 14.85 -5.08
N ILE A 21 0.01 14.10 -4.27
CA ILE A 21 -0.58 13.14 -3.32
C ILE A 21 -1.45 13.88 -2.29
N VAL A 22 -0.96 15.01 -1.77
CA VAL A 22 -1.72 15.82 -0.80
C VAL A 22 -3.00 16.38 -1.43
N ASP A 23 -2.94 16.88 -2.68
CA ASP A 23 -4.12 17.37 -3.38
C ASP A 23 -5.15 16.27 -3.59
N MET A 24 -4.72 15.09 -4.02
CA MET A 24 -5.60 13.94 -4.19
C MET A 24 -6.23 13.51 -2.86
N ALA A 25 -5.46 13.52 -1.78
CA ALA A 25 -5.96 13.17 -0.45
C ALA A 25 -7.05 14.15 0.01
N LYS A 26 -6.85 15.44 -0.21
CA LYS A 26 -7.84 16.47 0.16
C LYS A 26 -9.12 16.36 -0.65
N HIS A 27 -9.01 16.17 -1.96
CA HIS A 27 -10.18 16.03 -2.83
C HIS A 27 -10.99 14.75 -2.54
N SER A 28 -10.32 13.68 -2.15
CA SER A 28 -10.96 12.38 -1.92
C SER A 28 -11.21 12.08 -0.44
N GLY A 29 -10.80 12.94 0.47
CA GLY A 29 -10.96 12.73 1.90
C GLY A 29 -10.13 11.57 2.44
N LEU A 30 -8.96 11.32 1.88
CA LEU A 30 -8.09 10.20 2.28
C LEU A 30 -7.31 10.57 3.56
N PRO A 31 -7.48 9.80 4.64
CA PRO A 31 -6.96 10.18 5.95
C PRO A 31 -5.53 9.68 6.23
N TRP A 32 -4.57 9.96 5.34
CA TRP A 32 -3.18 9.52 5.53
C TRP A 32 -2.56 10.09 6.81
N ASP A 33 -1.85 9.26 7.55
CA ASP A 33 -1.02 9.71 8.68
C ASP A 33 0.25 10.37 8.19
N VAL A 34 0.86 9.80 7.13
CA VAL A 34 2.11 10.30 6.55
C VAL A 34 2.02 10.21 5.03
N VAL A 35 2.52 11.22 4.36
CA VAL A 35 2.65 11.21 2.90
C VAL A 35 4.10 11.00 2.52
N LEU A 36 4.39 9.81 1.95
CA LEU A 36 5.71 9.46 1.44
C LEU A 36 5.62 9.27 -0.07
N GLY A 37 6.67 9.60 -0.76
CA GLY A 37 6.76 9.46 -2.21
C GLY A 37 8.21 9.51 -2.65
N ALA A 38 8.45 9.46 -3.97
CA ALA A 38 9.80 9.46 -4.52
C ALA A 38 10.61 10.69 -4.14
N GLU A 39 9.98 11.84 -3.93
CA GLU A 39 10.65 13.06 -3.47
C GLU A 39 11.21 12.91 -2.05
N VAL A 40 10.52 12.16 -1.19
CA VAL A 40 10.90 11.97 0.22
C VAL A 40 11.94 10.87 0.35
N THR A 41 11.72 9.72 -0.29
CA THR A 41 12.64 8.58 -0.24
C THR A 41 13.81 8.72 -1.20
N ARG A 42 13.69 9.59 -2.22
CA ARG A 42 14.65 9.79 -3.31
C ARG A 42 14.87 8.57 -4.20
N HIS A 43 13.92 7.64 -4.18
CA HIS A 43 13.94 6.42 -4.98
C HIS A 43 12.57 6.15 -5.55
N TYR A 44 12.51 5.56 -6.74
CA TYR A 44 11.28 5.20 -7.42
C TYR A 44 11.02 3.71 -7.32
N LYS A 45 9.74 3.34 -7.12
CA LYS A 45 9.34 1.93 -7.21
C LYS A 45 9.56 1.41 -8.64
N PRO A 46 9.99 0.17 -8.85
CA PRO A 46 10.15 -0.91 -7.87
C PRO A 46 11.56 -1.03 -7.28
N GLN A 47 12.36 0.02 -7.28
CA GLN A 47 13.68 -0.02 -6.67
C GLN A 47 13.56 -0.42 -5.19
N PRO A 48 14.41 -1.35 -4.69
CA PRO A 48 14.35 -1.79 -3.29
C PRO A 48 14.37 -0.65 -2.29
N ASP A 49 15.20 0.37 -2.54
CA ASP A 49 15.36 1.50 -1.63
C ASP A 49 14.07 2.32 -1.46
N ALA A 50 13.15 2.34 -2.44
CA ALA A 50 11.88 3.04 -2.30
C ALA A 50 11.06 2.45 -1.14
N TYR A 51 11.04 1.14 -1.00
CA TYR A 51 10.31 0.46 0.08
C TYR A 51 11.07 0.50 1.39
N LEU A 52 12.37 0.27 1.36
CA LEU A 52 13.21 0.24 2.56
C LEU A 52 13.32 1.62 3.22
N GLU A 53 13.47 2.68 2.44
CA GLU A 53 13.50 4.04 2.96
C GLU A 53 12.14 4.47 3.51
N SER A 54 11.04 4.05 2.90
CA SER A 54 9.70 4.31 3.42
C SER A 54 9.52 3.71 4.80
N ALA A 55 9.94 2.45 4.99
CA ALA A 55 9.88 1.78 6.31
C ALA A 55 10.79 2.51 7.32
N ARG A 56 12.01 2.86 6.91
CA ARG A 56 12.97 3.56 7.78
C ARG A 56 12.43 4.91 8.25
N MET A 57 11.79 5.66 7.37
CA MET A 57 11.20 6.96 7.71
C MET A 57 10.05 6.85 8.71
N LEU A 58 9.38 5.70 8.75
CA LEU A 58 8.35 5.40 9.74
C LEU A 58 8.95 4.86 11.06
N GLY A 59 10.27 4.66 11.12
CA GLY A 59 10.93 4.08 12.28
C GLY A 59 10.68 2.59 12.44
N LEU A 60 10.40 1.89 11.34
CA LEU A 60 10.01 0.48 11.34
C LEU A 60 10.97 -0.37 10.52
N THR A 61 11.03 -1.66 10.84
CA THR A 61 11.70 -2.65 9.99
C THR A 61 10.72 -3.12 8.90
N PRO A 62 11.24 -3.68 7.78
CA PRO A 62 10.33 -4.21 6.75
C PRO A 62 9.30 -5.21 7.28
N GLY A 63 9.67 -6.08 8.22
CA GLY A 63 8.75 -7.05 8.81
C GLY A 63 7.60 -6.45 9.60
N GLU A 64 7.69 -5.19 9.98
CA GLU A 64 6.64 -4.45 10.69
C GLU A 64 5.72 -3.67 9.74
N CYS A 65 5.99 -3.72 8.44
CA CYS A 65 5.26 -2.98 7.42
C CYS A 65 4.47 -3.92 6.52
N CYS A 66 3.36 -3.43 6.00
CA CYS A 66 2.57 -4.13 4.99
C CYS A 66 2.41 -3.24 3.76
N MET A 67 2.84 -3.74 2.60
CA MET A 67 2.60 -3.08 1.33
C MET A 67 1.22 -3.45 0.80
N VAL A 68 0.38 -2.46 0.60
CA VAL A 68 -0.98 -2.63 0.06
C VAL A 68 -1.02 -2.09 -1.36
N ALA A 69 -1.40 -2.91 -2.31
CA ALA A 69 -1.46 -2.50 -3.71
C ALA A 69 -2.48 -3.32 -4.49
N ALA A 70 -2.91 -2.77 -5.62
CA ALA A 70 -3.74 -3.45 -6.61
C ALA A 70 -2.90 -4.00 -7.77
N HIS A 71 -1.58 -3.91 -7.70
CA HIS A 71 -0.65 -4.32 -8.74
C HIS A 71 0.30 -5.40 -8.23
N ASN A 72 0.29 -6.55 -8.90
CA ASN A 72 1.13 -7.69 -8.50
C ASN A 72 2.63 -7.34 -8.48
N GLY A 73 3.11 -6.55 -9.44
CA GLY A 73 4.51 -6.15 -9.50
C GLY A 73 5.01 -5.41 -8.26
N ASP A 74 4.20 -4.52 -7.70
CA ASP A 74 4.50 -3.79 -6.47
C ASP A 74 4.67 -4.75 -5.28
N LEU A 75 3.76 -5.71 -5.19
CA LEU A 75 3.73 -6.67 -4.08
C LEU A 75 4.87 -7.69 -4.15
N VAL A 76 5.22 -8.14 -5.34
CA VAL A 76 6.36 -9.05 -5.52
C VAL A 76 7.66 -8.35 -5.09
N ALA A 77 7.84 -7.10 -5.51
CA ALA A 77 9.03 -6.33 -5.15
C ALA A 77 9.11 -6.11 -3.63
N ALA A 78 8.02 -5.68 -3.00
CA ALA A 78 7.99 -5.43 -1.56
C ALA A 78 8.14 -6.73 -0.74
N GLY A 79 7.46 -7.79 -1.14
CA GLY A 79 7.52 -9.09 -0.47
C GLY A 79 8.92 -9.69 -0.46
N GLY A 80 9.68 -9.50 -1.53
CA GLY A 80 11.07 -9.95 -1.62
C GLY A 80 12.01 -9.24 -0.64
N LEU A 81 11.59 -8.11 -0.07
CA LEU A 81 12.35 -7.34 0.92
C LEU A 81 11.92 -7.62 2.35
N GLY A 82 10.95 -8.50 2.55
CA GLY A 82 10.46 -8.88 3.89
C GLY A 82 9.23 -8.14 4.37
N LEU A 83 8.64 -7.25 3.56
CA LEU A 83 7.36 -6.63 3.92
C LEU A 83 6.24 -7.67 3.83
N ALA A 84 5.25 -7.56 4.71
CA ALA A 84 3.97 -8.23 4.51
C ALA A 84 3.29 -7.60 3.28
N THR A 85 2.42 -8.34 2.63
CA THR A 85 1.78 -7.91 1.37
C THR A 85 0.28 -8.09 1.43
N ALA A 86 -0.45 -7.14 0.85
CA ALA A 86 -1.89 -7.19 0.76
C ALA A 86 -2.32 -6.78 -0.66
N PHE A 87 -2.96 -7.71 -1.36
CA PHE A 87 -3.53 -7.44 -2.67
C PHE A 87 -4.98 -6.96 -2.49
N VAL A 88 -5.28 -5.77 -3.01
CA VAL A 88 -6.64 -5.22 -3.02
C VAL A 88 -7.07 -5.06 -4.47
N LEU A 89 -8.07 -5.84 -4.87
CA LEU A 89 -8.54 -5.87 -6.26
C LEU A 89 -9.15 -4.54 -6.70
N ARG A 90 -8.71 -4.06 -7.84
CA ARG A 90 -9.30 -2.91 -8.54
C ARG A 90 -9.50 -3.25 -10.01
N PRO A 91 -10.54 -4.03 -10.36
CA PRO A 91 -10.67 -4.65 -11.69
C PRO A 91 -10.90 -3.64 -12.82
N THR A 92 -11.32 -2.43 -12.53
CA THR A 92 -11.59 -1.40 -13.52
C THR A 92 -10.75 -0.14 -13.34
N GLU A 93 -9.60 -0.24 -12.65
CA GLU A 93 -8.70 0.90 -12.44
C GLU A 93 -8.29 1.55 -13.76
N TYR A 94 -8.00 0.72 -14.78
CA TYR A 94 -7.61 1.16 -16.12
C TYR A 94 -8.75 1.07 -17.12
N GLY A 95 -10.00 1.05 -16.64
CA GLY A 95 -11.20 0.99 -17.46
C GLY A 95 -11.87 -0.39 -17.43
N PRO A 96 -13.09 -0.50 -18.01
CA PRO A 96 -13.86 -1.76 -17.93
C PRO A 96 -13.27 -2.92 -18.74
N GLU A 97 -12.30 -2.66 -19.61
CA GLU A 97 -11.66 -3.69 -20.43
C GLU A 97 -10.30 -4.15 -19.88
N GLN A 98 -9.99 -3.79 -18.65
CA GLN A 98 -8.75 -4.21 -17.99
C GLN A 98 -8.65 -5.75 -17.99
N ASP A 99 -7.49 -6.28 -18.42
CA ASP A 99 -7.23 -7.73 -18.48
C ASP A 99 -6.00 -8.16 -17.67
N PHE A 100 -5.48 -7.28 -16.80
CA PHE A 100 -4.33 -7.55 -15.94
C PHE A 100 -4.63 -7.11 -14.49
N ASP A 101 -3.88 -7.65 -13.54
CA ASP A 101 -4.05 -7.40 -12.11
C ASP A 101 -5.49 -7.66 -11.61
N LEU A 102 -6.16 -8.65 -12.20
CA LEU A 102 -7.51 -9.07 -11.80
C LEU A 102 -7.51 -10.13 -10.72
N THR A 103 -6.39 -10.79 -10.49
CA THR A 103 -6.22 -11.81 -9.47
C THR A 103 -4.84 -11.70 -8.83
N ALA A 104 -4.71 -12.20 -7.59
CA ALA A 104 -3.43 -12.34 -6.94
C ALA A 104 -2.60 -13.41 -7.67
N GLU A 105 -1.39 -13.06 -8.10
CA GLU A 105 -0.51 -13.96 -8.86
C GLU A 105 0.50 -14.68 -7.97
N ASN A 106 0.53 -14.38 -6.67
CA ASN A 106 1.44 -14.97 -5.69
C ASN A 106 0.75 -15.14 -4.35
N ASP A 107 1.39 -15.84 -3.42
CA ASP A 107 0.90 -16.01 -2.06
C ASP A 107 1.19 -14.75 -1.25
N TYR A 108 0.23 -13.84 -1.19
CA TYR A 108 0.32 -12.64 -0.38
C TYR A 108 -0.21 -12.87 1.02
N THR A 109 0.24 -12.05 1.98
CA THR A 109 -0.23 -12.12 3.37
C THR A 109 -1.75 -11.94 3.45
N PHE A 110 -2.28 -11.00 2.68
CA PHE A 110 -3.72 -10.75 2.59
C PHE A 110 -4.12 -10.62 1.12
N VAL A 111 -5.32 -11.11 0.81
CA VAL A 111 -5.96 -10.88 -0.49
C VAL A 111 -7.38 -10.39 -0.20
N ALA A 112 -7.69 -9.18 -0.61
CA ALA A 112 -8.95 -8.52 -0.29
C ALA A 112 -9.66 -8.03 -1.54
N ARG A 113 -10.99 -8.05 -1.51
CA ARG A 113 -11.85 -7.57 -2.60
C ARG A 113 -11.92 -6.04 -2.64
N ASN A 114 -11.73 -5.41 -1.48
CA ASN A 114 -11.76 -3.96 -1.30
C ASN A 114 -11.13 -3.61 0.06
N PHE A 115 -11.05 -2.31 0.36
CA PHE A 115 -10.45 -1.86 1.63
C PHE A 115 -11.26 -2.22 2.86
N ILE A 116 -12.59 -2.36 2.73
CA ILE A 116 -13.44 -2.80 3.85
C ILE A 116 -13.10 -4.24 4.20
N ASP A 117 -12.97 -5.10 3.20
CA ASP A 117 -12.56 -6.50 3.38
C ASP A 117 -11.16 -6.58 4.02
N LEU A 118 -10.21 -5.76 3.55
CA LEU A 118 -8.88 -5.69 4.14
C LEU A 118 -8.93 -5.27 5.61
N ALA A 119 -9.74 -4.27 5.94
CA ALA A 119 -9.89 -3.83 7.32
C ALA A 119 -10.43 -4.94 8.23
N GLN A 120 -11.37 -5.75 7.73
CA GLN A 120 -11.90 -6.90 8.46
C GLN A 120 -10.82 -7.97 8.69
N GLN A 121 -10.01 -8.26 7.69
CA GLN A 121 -8.92 -9.24 7.81
C GLN A 121 -7.86 -8.77 8.80
N LEU A 122 -7.48 -7.49 8.77
CA LEU A 122 -6.52 -6.91 9.71
C LEU A 122 -7.06 -6.94 11.14
N ALA A 123 -8.34 -6.66 11.34
CA ALA A 123 -8.97 -6.71 12.66
C ALA A 123 -8.98 -8.15 13.23
N ALA A 124 -9.10 -9.15 12.38
CA ALA A 124 -9.07 -10.57 12.80
C ALA A 124 -7.68 -11.00 13.26
N VAL A 125 -6.62 -10.42 12.67
CA VAL A 125 -5.22 -10.72 13.02
C VAL A 125 -4.75 -9.88 14.21
N HIS A 126 -5.24 -8.65 14.32
CA HIS A 126 -4.88 -7.72 15.40
C HIS A 126 -6.15 -7.24 16.11
N PRO A 127 -6.83 -8.14 16.87
CA PRO A 127 -8.04 -7.77 17.60
C PRO A 127 -7.66 -6.90 18.80
N GLY A 128 -7.96 -5.68 18.75
CA GLY A 128 -7.61 -4.76 19.83
C GLY A 128 -7.66 -3.35 19.43
#